data_7588b12c5696e7c3fd3bea4567ea94fb
#
_entry.id   7588b12c5696e7c3fd3bea4567ea94fb
#
_cell.length_a   1.000
_cell.length_b   1.000
_cell.length_c   1.000
_cell.angle_alpha   90.00
_cell.angle_beta   90.00
_cell.angle_gamma   90.00
#
_symmetry.space_group_name_H-M   'P 1'
#
loop_
_entity.id
_entity.type
_entity.pdbx_description
1 polymer ?
#
loop_
_entity_poly.entity_id
_entity_poly.type
_entity_poly.pdbx_seq_one_letter_code
_entity_poly.pdbx_strand_id
1 'polypeptide(L)'
;MARQCHKWYLKLRFILLTLLALTLGNCLTIVLTETQVSNSISVYGVSGASCGSVINKSTELSANLVCNEHGIIVNASDISIAMNGYSIIGPGIQSTKSGIIVPDVDNVTVYGPGRIVAFQSGIFATGSNKVGVSSIFLDDNRIGVYLTGATNSTLEYNMMRNNELGIAAHSSREVLSNENYFYDNSLAGISFINTGDSTIALNYINGSQNGIFTDPSSFSNDISFNFLRNIIDINSANGLPNDITNNAYEGNYCELSLPSGICRGVTE
;
A
#
# COMPACT_ATOMS: atom_id res chain seq x y z
N MET A 1 3.88 -19.48 40.56
CA MET A 1 5.13 -19.71 39.80
C MET A 1 5.25 -18.74 38.63
N ALA A 2 5.38 -17.46 38.87
CA ALA A 2 5.55 -16.45 37.83
C ALA A 2 6.31 -15.24 38.37
N ARG A 3 7.50 -15.43 38.90
CA ARG A 3 8.39 -14.35 39.41
C ARG A 3 9.88 -14.61 39.23
N GLN A 4 10.29 -15.44 38.27
CA GLN A 4 11.72 -15.77 38.12
C GLN A 4 12.30 -15.56 36.69
N CYS A 5 11.55 -15.03 35.74
CA CYS A 5 12.09 -14.79 34.37
C CYS A 5 12.59 -13.35 34.08
N HIS A 6 12.56 -12.44 35.06
CA HIS A 6 12.92 -11.03 34.81
C HIS A 6 14.32 -10.62 35.28
N LYS A 7 15.18 -11.57 35.65
CA LYS A 7 16.53 -11.25 36.18
C LYS A 7 17.72 -11.73 35.34
N TRP A 8 17.49 -12.26 34.14
CA TRP A 8 18.58 -12.84 33.33
C TRP A 8 19.02 -11.99 32.13
N TYR A 9 18.37 -10.86 31.80
CA TYR A 9 18.75 -10.03 30.67
C TYR A 9 19.68 -8.86 31.00
N LEU A 10 20.23 -8.76 32.22
CA LEU A 10 21.06 -7.63 32.64
C LEU A 10 22.49 -8.03 33.03
N LYS A 11 23.01 -9.16 32.55
CA LYS A 11 24.39 -9.60 32.83
C LYS A 11 25.07 -10.20 31.61
N LEU A 12 25.24 -9.46 30.53
CA LEU A 12 26.30 -9.70 29.58
C LEU A 12 26.87 -8.36 29.07
N ARG A 13 27.38 -7.57 30.00
CA ARG A 13 28.41 -6.58 29.67
C ARG A 13 29.75 -7.25 30.03
N PHE A 14 30.51 -7.60 29.00
CA PHE A 14 31.90 -8.00 29.16
C PHE A 14 32.69 -6.77 29.63
N ILE A 15 32.91 -6.68 30.95
CA ILE A 15 33.89 -5.76 31.56
C ILE A 15 35.19 -6.55 31.61
N LEU A 16 36.14 -6.21 30.76
CA LEU A 16 37.53 -6.66 30.91
C LEU A 16 38.15 -5.83 32.01
N LEU A 17 38.14 -6.38 33.23
CA LEU A 17 38.83 -5.81 34.42
C LEU A 17 40.31 -6.20 34.33
N THR A 18 41.19 -5.28 33.94
CA THR A 18 42.62 -5.41 34.18
C THR A 18 42.92 -4.85 35.59
N LEU A 19 43.19 -5.73 36.51
CA LEU A 19 43.70 -5.36 37.84
C LEU A 19 45.20 -4.99 37.72
N LEU A 20 45.51 -3.72 37.92
CA LEU A 20 46.87 -3.28 38.14
C LEU A 20 47.02 -2.99 39.64
N ALA A 21 47.69 -3.90 40.37
CA ALA A 21 47.97 -3.71 41.77
C ALA A 21 49.33 -3.01 41.97
N LEU A 22 49.33 -1.77 42.44
CA LEU A 22 50.49 -1.07 42.89
C LEU A 22 50.52 -1.09 44.41
N THR A 23 51.47 -1.83 44.99
CA THR A 23 51.72 -1.87 46.45
C THR A 23 52.73 -0.81 46.84
N LEU A 24 52.30 0.24 47.46
CA LEU A 24 53.14 1.19 48.21
C LEU A 24 52.50 1.40 49.59
N GLY A 25 53.09 0.78 50.63
CA GLY A 25 52.86 1.04 52.04
C GLY A 25 51.40 0.96 52.50
N ASN A 26 51.04 -0.11 53.12
CA ASN A 26 49.82 -0.38 53.95
C ASN A 26 48.46 0.21 53.49
N CYS A 27 48.25 0.59 52.24
CA CYS A 27 46.98 0.97 51.74
C CYS A 27 46.82 0.47 50.28
N LEU A 28 45.89 -0.48 50.09
CA LEU A 28 45.54 -1.00 48.75
C LEU A 28 44.59 -0.02 48.05
N THR A 29 45.12 0.79 47.15
CA THR A 29 44.22 1.65 46.30
C THR A 29 43.94 0.92 44.98
N ILE A 30 42.70 0.52 44.78
CA ILE A 30 42.22 -0.04 43.51
C ILE A 30 41.82 1.15 42.62
N VAL A 31 42.61 1.42 41.59
CA VAL A 31 42.23 2.38 40.56
C VAL A 31 41.49 1.61 39.45
N LEU A 32 40.20 1.83 39.35
CA LEU A 32 39.41 1.31 38.21
C LEU A 32 39.55 2.30 37.04
N THR A 33 40.30 1.94 36.02
CA THR A 33 40.30 2.69 34.76
C THR A 33 39.18 2.10 33.84
N GLU A 34 38.15 2.85 33.59
CA GLU A 34 37.21 2.55 32.51
C GLU A 34 37.87 2.83 31.18
N THR A 35 38.32 1.77 30.49
CA THR A 35 38.64 1.89 29.08
C THR A 35 37.30 1.95 28.31
N GLN A 36 36.94 3.13 27.83
CA GLN A 36 35.88 3.33 26.85
C GLN A 36 36.29 2.61 25.56
N VAL A 37 35.87 1.36 25.40
CA VAL A 37 35.90 0.73 24.09
C VAL A 37 34.77 1.40 23.29
N SER A 38 35.10 2.40 22.50
CA SER A 38 34.25 2.89 21.45
C SER A 38 34.10 1.76 20.43
N ASN A 39 33.18 0.85 20.68
CA ASN A 39 32.64 0.05 19.63
C ASN A 39 31.94 1.01 18.67
N SER A 40 32.65 1.45 17.66
CA SER A 40 32.00 1.87 16.41
C SER A 40 31.32 0.62 15.83
N ILE A 41 30.13 0.32 16.36
CA ILE A 41 29.16 -0.46 15.60
C ILE A 41 28.95 0.41 14.37
N SER A 42 29.62 0.07 13.26
CA SER A 42 29.13 0.46 11.96
C SER A 42 27.75 -0.21 11.86
N VAL A 43 26.74 0.52 12.31
CA VAL A 43 25.37 0.28 11.86
C VAL A 43 25.51 0.43 10.35
N TYR A 44 25.63 -0.70 9.65
CA TYR A 44 25.31 -0.73 8.24
C TYR A 44 23.92 -0.11 8.18
N GLY A 45 23.87 1.16 7.81
CA GLY A 45 22.65 1.90 7.77
C GLY A 45 21.73 1.16 6.83
N VAL A 46 20.76 0.46 7.40
CA VAL A 46 19.52 0.23 6.71
C VAL A 46 19.01 1.63 6.49
N SER A 47 19.25 2.17 5.29
CA SER A 47 18.73 3.48 4.90
C SER A 47 17.24 3.30 4.77
N GLY A 48 16.54 3.38 5.89
CA GLY A 48 15.09 3.43 5.91
C GLY A 48 14.66 4.63 5.09
N ALA A 49 13.60 4.48 4.29
CA ALA A 49 13.00 5.59 3.60
C ALA A 49 12.57 6.66 4.62
N SER A 50 12.65 7.92 4.23
CA SER A 50 12.11 9.08 4.94
C SER A 50 11.11 9.79 4.06
N CYS A 51 10.31 10.69 4.64
CA CYS A 51 9.37 11.51 3.86
C CYS A 51 10.10 12.30 2.77
N GLY A 52 9.55 12.27 1.56
CA GLY A 52 10.13 12.93 0.38
C GLY A 52 11.37 12.27 -0.20
N SER A 53 11.81 11.11 0.34
CA SER A 53 12.98 10.44 -0.20
C SER A 53 12.73 9.91 -1.62
N VAL A 54 13.71 10.15 -2.48
CA VAL A 54 13.80 9.58 -3.83
C VAL A 54 14.63 8.32 -3.75
N ILE A 55 14.02 7.17 -4.07
CA ILE A 55 14.69 5.87 -3.98
C ILE A 55 15.08 5.34 -5.35
N ASN A 56 16.29 4.79 -5.44
CA ASN A 56 16.85 4.16 -6.63
C ASN A 56 17.22 2.69 -6.41
N LYS A 57 16.76 2.10 -5.31
CA LYS A 57 16.96 0.69 -4.95
C LYS A 57 15.84 0.22 -4.05
N SER A 58 15.63 -1.08 -4.00
CA SER A 58 14.66 -1.70 -3.10
C SER A 58 14.89 -1.26 -1.65
N THR A 59 13.79 -0.98 -0.96
CA THR A 59 13.81 -0.31 0.34
C THR A 59 12.78 -0.97 1.26
N GLU A 60 13.11 -0.99 2.55
CA GLU A 60 12.22 -1.47 3.59
C GLU A 60 11.93 -0.35 4.58
N LEU A 61 10.68 -0.24 5.04
CA LEU A 61 10.37 0.64 6.15
C LEU A 61 10.89 0.03 7.46
N SER A 62 11.49 0.87 8.28
CA SER A 62 11.95 0.52 9.63
C SER A 62 11.24 1.31 10.73
N ALA A 63 10.41 2.26 10.35
CA ALA A 63 9.58 3.08 11.23
C ALA A 63 8.39 3.67 10.46
N ASN A 64 7.40 4.19 11.19
CA ASN A 64 6.33 4.98 10.60
C ASN A 64 6.89 6.30 10.05
N LEU A 65 6.39 6.70 8.87
CA LEU A 65 6.66 8.00 8.27
C LEU A 65 5.45 8.91 8.50
N VAL A 66 5.67 10.07 9.11
CA VAL A 66 4.65 11.14 9.23
C VAL A 66 5.11 12.30 8.37
N CYS A 67 4.42 12.51 7.26
CA CYS A 67 4.90 13.33 6.17
C CYS A 67 4.03 14.59 5.99
N ASN A 68 4.66 15.73 5.81
CA ASN A 68 4.02 16.96 5.34
C ASN A 68 4.15 17.13 3.82
N GLU A 69 4.94 16.29 3.17
CA GLU A 69 5.22 16.21 1.75
C GLU A 69 4.81 14.83 1.22
N HIS A 70 5.28 14.47 0.03
CA HIS A 70 5.15 13.09 -0.45
C HIS A 70 5.88 12.11 0.50
N GLY A 71 5.39 10.88 0.58
CA GLY A 71 6.07 9.85 1.35
C GLY A 71 7.35 9.39 0.66
N ILE A 72 7.23 8.52 -0.34
CA ILE A 72 8.38 7.95 -1.09
C ILE A 72 8.18 8.21 -2.57
N ILE A 73 9.26 8.58 -3.27
CA ILE A 73 9.29 8.76 -4.72
C ILE A 73 10.23 7.71 -5.31
N VAL A 74 9.70 6.84 -6.16
CA VAL A 74 10.49 5.81 -6.86
C VAL A 74 11.11 6.43 -8.11
N ASN A 75 12.42 6.30 -8.29
CA ASN A 75 13.14 6.90 -9.43
C ASN A 75 14.00 5.87 -10.19
N ALA A 76 13.69 4.58 -10.05
CA ALA A 76 14.32 3.52 -10.83
C ALA A 76 13.36 2.35 -10.97
N SER A 77 13.56 1.58 -12.03
CA SER A 77 12.85 0.32 -12.28
C SER A 77 13.39 -0.82 -11.41
N ASP A 78 12.67 -1.94 -11.38
CA ASP A 78 13.04 -3.16 -10.67
C ASP A 78 13.20 -2.97 -9.15
N ILE A 79 12.32 -2.17 -8.56
CA ILE A 79 12.35 -1.81 -7.13
C ILE A 79 11.18 -2.44 -6.38
N SER A 80 11.47 -2.90 -5.17
CA SER A 80 10.45 -3.28 -4.20
C SER A 80 10.49 -2.38 -2.96
N ILE A 81 9.31 -2.10 -2.42
CA ILE A 81 9.11 -1.39 -1.16
C ILE A 81 8.39 -2.32 -0.19
N ALA A 82 9.08 -2.75 0.86
CA ALA A 82 8.50 -3.53 1.94
C ALA A 82 7.98 -2.60 3.04
N MET A 83 6.69 -2.67 3.33
CA MET A 83 6.09 -1.83 4.38
C MET A 83 6.37 -2.35 5.80
N ASN A 84 6.65 -3.65 5.99
CA ASN A 84 7.06 -4.28 7.25
C ASN A 84 6.18 -3.95 8.47
N GLY A 85 4.88 -3.75 8.26
CA GLY A 85 3.92 -3.38 9.31
C GLY A 85 3.88 -1.90 9.65
N TYR A 86 4.72 -1.07 9.03
CA TYR A 86 4.75 0.37 9.27
C TYR A 86 3.74 1.14 8.43
N SER A 87 3.54 2.40 8.80
CA SER A 87 2.60 3.30 8.15
C SER A 87 3.30 4.49 7.50
N ILE A 88 2.75 4.94 6.37
CA ILE A 88 3.06 6.24 5.78
C ILE A 88 1.82 7.11 5.97
N ILE A 89 1.96 8.20 6.72
CA ILE A 89 0.86 9.08 7.14
C ILE A 89 1.06 10.46 6.49
N GLY A 90 0.08 10.90 5.75
CA GLY A 90 0.13 12.14 4.98
C GLY A 90 -0.45 13.36 5.71
N PRO A 91 -0.41 14.52 5.03
CA PRO A 91 -0.87 15.79 5.57
C PRO A 91 -2.38 16.02 5.43
N GLY A 92 -3.12 15.04 4.94
CA GLY A 92 -4.56 15.12 4.73
C GLY A 92 -4.98 14.98 3.26
N ILE A 93 -6.22 14.53 3.04
CA ILE A 93 -6.78 14.23 1.72
C ILE A 93 -6.93 15.47 0.81
N GLN A 94 -6.97 16.67 1.38
CA GLN A 94 -7.04 17.93 0.64
C GLN A 94 -5.68 18.41 0.14
N SER A 95 -4.60 17.72 0.52
CA SER A 95 -3.26 18.00 -0.01
C SER A 95 -3.12 17.53 -1.44
N THR A 96 -2.05 17.95 -2.10
CA THR A 96 -1.65 17.42 -3.43
C THR A 96 -0.61 16.30 -3.31
N LYS A 97 -0.45 15.74 -2.12
CA LYS A 97 0.63 14.80 -1.81
C LYS A 97 0.17 13.36 -1.93
N SER A 98 1.11 12.48 -2.25
CA SER A 98 0.89 11.04 -2.37
C SER A 98 1.81 10.28 -1.41
N GLY A 99 1.34 9.14 -0.91
CA GLY A 99 2.13 8.29 -0.03
C GLY A 99 3.33 7.67 -0.74
N ILE A 100 3.08 7.05 -1.89
CA ILE A 100 4.14 6.54 -2.78
C ILE A 100 3.86 7.02 -4.19
N ILE A 101 4.89 7.53 -4.87
CA ILE A 101 4.83 7.95 -6.28
C ILE A 101 5.72 7.03 -7.11
N VAL A 102 5.16 6.53 -8.22
CA VAL A 102 5.84 5.66 -9.20
C VAL A 102 5.71 6.33 -10.58
N PRO A 103 6.63 7.24 -10.95
CA PRO A 103 6.55 7.99 -12.19
C PRO A 103 7.44 7.39 -13.27
N ASP A 104 6.87 7.00 -14.41
CA ASP A 104 7.59 6.59 -15.63
C ASP A 104 8.71 5.54 -15.38
N VAL A 105 8.49 4.63 -14.42
CA VAL A 105 9.41 3.54 -14.08
C VAL A 105 8.68 2.20 -14.07
N ASP A 106 9.37 1.12 -14.37
CA ASP A 106 8.81 -0.21 -14.57
C ASP A 106 9.15 -1.17 -13.44
N ASN A 107 8.30 -2.21 -13.29
CA ASN A 107 8.53 -3.32 -12.37
C ASN A 107 8.77 -2.86 -10.92
N VAL A 108 7.80 -2.10 -10.40
CA VAL A 108 7.82 -1.60 -9.02
C VAL A 108 6.78 -2.35 -8.20
N THR A 109 7.18 -2.91 -7.07
CA THR A 109 6.28 -3.63 -6.18
C THR A 109 6.24 -2.98 -4.79
N VAL A 110 5.04 -2.69 -4.31
CA VAL A 110 4.78 -2.26 -2.92
C VAL A 110 4.04 -3.38 -2.21
N TYR A 111 4.60 -3.89 -1.15
CA TYR A 111 3.98 -5.01 -0.44
C TYR A 111 3.96 -4.84 1.07
N GLY A 112 2.89 -5.39 1.65
CA GLY A 112 2.61 -5.33 3.07
C GLY A 112 3.22 -6.46 3.92
N PRO A 113 2.75 -6.53 5.17
CA PRO A 113 1.71 -5.68 5.73
C PRO A 113 2.15 -4.23 5.92
N GLY A 114 1.20 -3.29 5.80
CA GLY A 114 1.48 -1.87 6.02
C GLY A 114 0.27 -0.99 5.74
N ARG A 115 0.36 0.29 6.08
CA ARG A 115 -0.75 1.23 5.91
C ARG A 115 -0.29 2.53 5.27
N ILE A 116 -1.09 3.05 4.33
CA ILE A 116 -0.88 4.38 3.72
C ILE A 116 -2.17 5.17 3.90
N VAL A 117 -2.08 6.35 4.53
CA VAL A 117 -3.25 7.08 5.01
C VAL A 117 -3.08 8.60 4.91
N ALA A 118 -4.21 9.30 4.71
CA ALA A 118 -4.32 10.76 4.71
C ALA A 118 -3.52 11.46 3.60
N PHE A 119 -3.58 10.93 2.38
CA PHE A 119 -3.01 11.54 1.18
C PHE A 119 -4.10 11.84 0.13
N GLN A 120 -3.74 12.66 -0.88
CA GLN A 120 -4.55 12.74 -2.10
C GLN A 120 -4.60 11.38 -2.79
N SER A 121 -3.46 10.72 -2.93
CA SER A 121 -3.38 9.34 -3.39
C SER A 121 -2.48 8.53 -2.45
N GLY A 122 -2.97 7.40 -1.96
CA GLY A 122 -2.12 6.50 -1.19
C GLY A 122 -0.92 6.07 -2.02
N ILE A 123 -1.19 5.50 -3.21
CA ILE A 123 -0.18 5.19 -4.23
C ILE A 123 -0.59 5.88 -5.53
N PHE A 124 0.34 6.57 -6.16
CA PHE A 124 0.16 7.22 -7.45
C PHE A 124 1.19 6.70 -8.45
N ALA A 125 0.73 6.00 -9.50
CA ALA A 125 1.58 5.53 -10.58
C ALA A 125 1.17 6.20 -11.90
N THR A 126 2.14 6.72 -12.64
CA THR A 126 1.92 7.40 -13.92
C THR A 126 2.92 6.92 -14.95
N GLY A 127 2.44 6.60 -16.17
CA GLY A 127 3.28 6.15 -17.29
C GLY A 127 4.10 4.88 -17.03
N SER A 128 3.78 4.15 -15.98
CA SER A 128 4.58 3.01 -15.49
C SER A 128 4.03 1.67 -16.00
N ASN A 129 4.91 0.69 -16.14
CA ASN A 129 4.53 -0.68 -16.48
C ASN A 129 4.89 -1.65 -15.36
N LYS A 130 4.04 -2.63 -15.09
CA LYS A 130 4.21 -3.63 -14.02
C LYS A 130 4.31 -3.03 -12.62
N VAL A 131 3.30 -2.28 -12.22
CA VAL A 131 3.18 -1.83 -10.83
C VAL A 131 2.39 -2.86 -10.04
N GLY A 132 3.02 -3.45 -9.02
CA GLY A 132 2.41 -4.40 -8.11
C GLY A 132 2.11 -3.75 -6.76
N VAL A 133 0.89 -3.94 -6.24
CA VAL A 133 0.51 -3.53 -4.88
C VAL A 133 -0.19 -4.68 -4.20
N SER A 134 0.34 -5.14 -3.07
CA SER A 134 -0.25 -6.28 -2.37
C SER A 134 -0.21 -6.17 -0.85
N SER A 135 -1.29 -6.63 -0.21
CA SER A 135 -1.40 -6.73 1.26
C SER A 135 -1.23 -5.39 2.00
N ILE A 136 -1.71 -4.29 1.40
CA ILE A 136 -1.63 -2.92 1.94
C ILE A 136 -3.01 -2.46 2.39
N PHE A 137 -3.05 -1.74 3.52
CA PHE A 137 -4.20 -0.95 3.95
C PHE A 137 -4.08 0.47 3.39
N LEU A 138 -5.01 0.87 2.54
CA LEU A 138 -5.08 2.18 1.91
C LEU A 138 -6.35 2.88 2.42
N ASP A 139 -6.21 3.59 3.54
CA ASP A 139 -7.34 4.10 4.28
C ASP A 139 -7.35 5.63 4.33
N ASP A 140 -8.54 6.22 4.38
CA ASP A 140 -8.70 7.67 4.58
C ASP A 140 -7.86 8.53 3.61
N ASN A 141 -7.65 8.07 2.37
CA ASN A 141 -7.06 8.84 1.29
C ASN A 141 -8.18 9.42 0.41
N ARG A 142 -7.88 10.38 -0.44
CA ARG A 142 -8.84 10.73 -1.48
C ARG A 142 -8.95 9.60 -2.50
N ILE A 143 -7.81 9.04 -2.95
CA ILE A 143 -7.75 7.86 -3.82
C ILE A 143 -6.80 6.85 -3.17
N GLY A 144 -7.24 5.61 -2.99
CA GLY A 144 -6.37 4.56 -2.46
C GLY A 144 -5.18 4.30 -3.39
N VAL A 145 -5.45 3.78 -4.60
CA VAL A 145 -4.46 3.61 -5.69
C VAL A 145 -4.93 4.36 -6.91
N TYR A 146 -4.09 5.24 -7.43
CA TYR A 146 -4.33 5.97 -8.67
C TYR A 146 -3.32 5.58 -9.74
N LEU A 147 -3.82 4.98 -10.82
CA LEU A 147 -3.05 4.60 -12.01
C LEU A 147 -3.43 5.53 -13.17
N THR A 148 -2.46 6.12 -13.84
CA THR A 148 -2.71 6.91 -15.04
C THR A 148 -1.69 6.62 -16.13
N GLY A 149 -2.15 6.21 -17.31
CA GLY A 149 -1.27 5.75 -18.39
C GLY A 149 -0.42 4.53 -17.99
N ALA A 150 -0.83 3.81 -16.96
CA ALA A 150 -0.12 2.62 -16.48
C ALA A 150 -0.55 1.37 -17.24
N THR A 151 0.37 0.42 -17.37
CA THR A 151 0.11 -0.85 -18.04
C THR A 151 0.52 -2.03 -17.18
N ASN A 152 -0.16 -3.17 -17.37
CA ASN A 152 0.23 -4.45 -16.77
C ASN A 152 0.41 -4.39 -15.24
N SER A 153 -0.51 -3.69 -14.56
CA SER A 153 -0.44 -3.45 -13.11
C SER A 153 -1.30 -4.46 -12.36
N THR A 154 -0.81 -4.91 -11.20
CA THR A 154 -1.47 -5.92 -10.37
C THR A 154 -1.74 -5.40 -8.97
N LEU A 155 -3.01 -5.42 -8.54
CA LEU A 155 -3.50 -4.94 -7.25
C LEU A 155 -4.23 -6.09 -6.56
N GLU A 156 -3.62 -6.71 -5.55
CA GLU A 156 -4.14 -7.93 -4.94
C GLU A 156 -4.07 -7.93 -3.41
N TYR A 157 -5.08 -8.53 -2.77
CA TYR A 157 -5.12 -8.70 -1.32
C TYR A 157 -5.03 -7.40 -0.52
N ASN A 158 -5.43 -6.27 -1.12
CA ASN A 158 -5.39 -4.98 -0.44
C ASN A 158 -6.72 -4.69 0.25
N MET A 159 -6.69 -3.85 1.27
CA MET A 159 -7.88 -3.29 1.90
C MET A 159 -7.92 -1.78 1.67
N MET A 160 -8.98 -1.30 1.05
CA MET A 160 -9.20 0.11 0.71
C MET A 160 -10.50 0.59 1.33
N ARG A 161 -10.41 1.51 2.29
CA ARG A 161 -11.61 1.98 2.98
C ARG A 161 -11.59 3.48 3.25
N ASN A 162 -12.79 4.05 3.36
CA ASN A 162 -12.99 5.47 3.64
C ASN A 162 -12.28 6.41 2.65
N ASN A 163 -12.02 5.97 1.43
CA ASN A 163 -11.50 6.85 0.37
C ASN A 163 -12.67 7.47 -0.41
N GLU A 164 -12.43 8.46 -1.27
CA GLU A 164 -13.42 8.83 -2.30
C GLU A 164 -13.46 7.71 -3.36
N LEU A 165 -12.30 7.25 -3.80
CA LEU A 165 -12.12 6.13 -4.72
C LEU A 165 -11.13 5.12 -4.12
N GLY A 166 -11.48 3.84 -4.12
CA GLY A 166 -10.55 2.79 -3.72
C GLY A 166 -9.43 2.64 -4.76
N ILE A 167 -9.77 2.24 -5.98
CA ILE A 167 -8.88 2.23 -7.15
C ILE A 167 -9.45 3.19 -8.19
N ALA A 168 -8.60 4.04 -8.76
CA ALA A 168 -8.87 4.79 -9.97
C ALA A 168 -7.83 4.44 -11.04
N ALA A 169 -8.28 3.98 -12.22
CA ALA A 169 -7.43 3.76 -13.37
C ALA A 169 -7.89 4.65 -14.52
N HIS A 170 -6.97 5.44 -15.06
CA HIS A 170 -7.21 6.41 -16.10
C HIS A 170 -6.28 6.14 -17.29
N SER A 171 -6.80 5.98 -18.49
CA SER A 171 -6.01 5.74 -19.70
C SER A 171 -5.00 4.60 -19.55
N SER A 172 -5.37 3.59 -18.78
CA SER A 172 -4.52 2.46 -18.40
C SER A 172 -4.93 1.19 -19.13
N ARG A 173 -4.07 0.17 -19.12
CA ARG A 173 -4.31 -1.11 -19.78
C ARG A 173 -3.82 -2.26 -18.89
N GLU A 174 -4.44 -3.43 -19.07
CA GLU A 174 -3.98 -4.66 -18.43
C GLU A 174 -3.84 -4.51 -16.91
N VAL A 175 -4.83 -3.85 -16.29
CA VAL A 175 -4.91 -3.70 -14.84
C VAL A 175 -5.64 -4.90 -14.26
N LEU A 176 -4.98 -5.63 -13.36
CA LEU A 176 -5.59 -6.70 -12.58
C LEU A 176 -5.95 -6.17 -11.19
N SER A 177 -7.24 -6.16 -10.84
CA SER A 177 -7.73 -5.98 -9.48
C SER A 177 -8.35 -7.27 -8.99
N ASN A 178 -7.66 -7.97 -8.09
CA ASN A 178 -8.06 -9.31 -7.68
C ASN A 178 -8.01 -9.48 -6.15
N GLU A 179 -9.02 -10.13 -5.59
CA GLU A 179 -9.09 -10.46 -4.15
C GLU A 179 -8.85 -9.26 -3.20
N ASN A 180 -9.31 -8.07 -3.59
CA ASN A 180 -9.24 -6.89 -2.73
C ASN A 180 -10.56 -6.69 -1.96
N TYR A 181 -10.45 -5.97 -0.85
CA TYR A 181 -11.57 -5.59 0.00
C TYR A 181 -11.75 -4.07 -0.02
N PHE A 182 -12.95 -3.63 -0.39
CA PHE A 182 -13.33 -2.22 -0.45
C PHE A 182 -14.50 -1.97 0.51
N TYR A 183 -14.33 -0.99 1.40
CA TYR A 183 -15.37 -0.61 2.35
C TYR A 183 -15.53 0.91 2.39
N ASP A 184 -16.77 1.36 2.28
CA ASP A 184 -17.17 2.75 2.52
C ASP A 184 -16.34 3.78 1.71
N ASN A 185 -15.98 3.43 0.45
CA ASN A 185 -15.36 4.38 -0.46
C ASN A 185 -16.48 5.24 -1.09
N SER A 186 -16.51 6.54 -0.78
CA SER A 186 -17.72 7.35 -0.94
C SER A 186 -18.24 7.46 -2.37
N LEU A 187 -17.36 7.47 -3.39
CA LEU A 187 -17.76 7.56 -4.80
C LEU A 187 -17.75 6.19 -5.49
N ALA A 188 -16.63 5.46 -5.40
CA ALA A 188 -16.56 4.13 -5.98
C ALA A 188 -15.50 3.26 -5.30
N GLY A 189 -15.77 1.94 -5.23
CA GLY A 189 -14.74 0.96 -4.91
C GLY A 189 -13.66 0.96 -5.99
N ILE A 190 -14.06 0.76 -7.26
CA ILE A 190 -13.18 0.76 -8.43
C ILE A 190 -13.77 1.67 -9.50
N SER A 191 -12.95 2.54 -10.08
CA SER A 191 -13.32 3.45 -11.16
C SER A 191 -12.33 3.34 -12.32
N PHE A 192 -12.82 2.91 -13.50
CA PHE A 192 -12.07 2.83 -14.73
C PHE A 192 -12.56 3.90 -15.71
N ILE A 193 -11.64 4.71 -16.21
CA ILE A 193 -11.91 5.76 -17.21
C ILE A 193 -10.91 5.60 -18.36
N ASN A 194 -11.41 5.41 -19.58
CA ASN A 194 -10.57 5.11 -20.74
C ASN A 194 -9.56 3.98 -20.47
N THR A 195 -9.99 2.97 -19.73
CA THR A 195 -9.16 1.85 -19.27
C THR A 195 -9.65 0.57 -19.91
N GLY A 196 -8.76 -0.25 -20.46
CA GLY A 196 -9.14 -1.42 -21.22
C GLY A 196 -8.26 -2.64 -21.00
N ASP A 197 -8.71 -3.78 -21.56
CA ASP A 197 -7.99 -5.04 -21.55
C ASP A 197 -7.64 -5.50 -20.11
N SER A 198 -8.50 -5.16 -19.14
CA SER A 198 -8.24 -5.27 -17.71
C SER A 198 -9.17 -6.27 -17.05
N THR A 199 -8.80 -6.76 -15.87
CA THR A 199 -9.59 -7.72 -15.10
C THR A 199 -9.91 -7.17 -13.71
N ILE A 200 -11.20 -7.22 -13.34
CA ILE A 200 -11.70 -6.94 -11.99
C ILE A 200 -12.38 -8.20 -11.50
N ALA A 201 -11.72 -8.99 -10.66
CA ALA A 201 -12.23 -10.28 -10.26
C ALA A 201 -12.08 -10.57 -8.76
N LEU A 202 -13.02 -11.34 -8.21
CA LEU A 202 -12.97 -11.86 -6.85
C LEU A 202 -12.87 -10.78 -5.76
N ASN A 203 -13.26 -9.53 -6.05
CA ASN A 203 -13.22 -8.47 -5.07
C ASN A 203 -14.50 -8.45 -4.22
N TYR A 204 -14.37 -8.03 -2.98
CA TYR A 204 -15.48 -7.69 -2.10
C TYR A 204 -15.62 -6.17 -2.02
N ILE A 205 -16.75 -5.62 -2.47
CA ILE A 205 -16.95 -4.16 -2.54
C ILE A 205 -18.28 -3.80 -1.88
N ASN A 206 -18.22 -3.00 -0.81
CA ASN A 206 -19.36 -2.65 -0.02
C ASN A 206 -19.35 -1.17 0.40
N GLY A 207 -20.55 -0.56 0.46
CA GLY A 207 -20.76 0.75 1.07
C GLY A 207 -20.38 1.95 0.19
N SER A 208 -20.19 1.77 -1.11
CA SER A 208 -19.88 2.86 -2.05
C SER A 208 -21.13 3.36 -2.78
N GLN A 209 -21.05 4.56 -3.40
CA GLN A 209 -22.09 4.98 -4.34
C GLN A 209 -22.11 4.06 -5.56
N ASN A 210 -20.93 3.78 -6.14
CA ASN A 210 -20.74 2.76 -7.15
C ASN A 210 -19.78 1.69 -6.62
N GLY A 211 -20.11 0.42 -6.76
CA GLY A 211 -19.16 -0.65 -6.50
C GLY A 211 -18.03 -0.60 -7.53
N ILE A 212 -18.39 -0.84 -8.78
CA ILE A 212 -17.50 -0.74 -9.94
C ILE A 212 -18.11 0.27 -10.92
N PHE A 213 -17.33 1.25 -11.32
CA PHE A 213 -17.67 2.23 -12.35
C PHE A 213 -16.74 2.08 -13.55
N THR A 214 -17.32 1.99 -14.76
CA THR A 214 -16.58 2.07 -16.03
C THR A 214 -17.23 3.12 -16.91
N ASP A 215 -16.44 4.01 -17.49
CA ASP A 215 -16.94 5.02 -18.42
C ASP A 215 -17.15 4.45 -19.84
N PRO A 216 -17.83 5.18 -20.75
CA PRO A 216 -18.07 4.70 -22.11
C PRO A 216 -16.82 4.51 -22.97
N SER A 217 -15.68 5.03 -22.57
CA SER A 217 -14.40 4.85 -23.27
C SER A 217 -13.57 3.68 -22.73
N SER A 218 -14.03 3.04 -21.66
CA SER A 218 -13.41 1.83 -21.12
C SER A 218 -13.91 0.59 -21.85
N PHE A 219 -13.01 -0.32 -22.23
CA PHE A 219 -13.35 -1.40 -23.14
C PHE A 219 -12.59 -2.71 -22.86
N SER A 220 -13.14 -3.82 -23.33
CA SER A 220 -12.55 -5.15 -23.23
C SER A 220 -12.12 -5.55 -21.82
N ASN A 221 -12.84 -5.06 -20.81
CA ASN A 221 -12.57 -5.43 -19.43
C ASN A 221 -13.37 -6.69 -19.05
N ASP A 222 -12.77 -7.58 -18.28
CA ASP A 222 -13.42 -8.71 -17.64
C ASP A 222 -13.76 -8.35 -16.20
N ILE A 223 -15.06 -8.27 -15.90
CA ILE A 223 -15.58 -7.95 -14.56
C ILE A 223 -16.33 -9.18 -14.05
N SER A 224 -15.67 -10.01 -13.26
CA SER A 224 -16.19 -11.34 -12.94
C SER A 224 -16.01 -11.75 -11.47
N PHE A 225 -16.97 -12.52 -10.98
CA PHE A 225 -16.95 -13.15 -9.65
C PHE A 225 -16.75 -12.17 -8.48
N ASN A 226 -17.17 -10.91 -8.62
CA ASN A 226 -17.13 -9.94 -7.54
C ASN A 226 -18.35 -10.06 -6.65
N PHE A 227 -18.19 -9.77 -5.36
CA PHE A 227 -19.26 -9.63 -4.41
C PHE A 227 -19.49 -8.15 -4.10
N LEU A 228 -20.67 -7.62 -4.45
CA LEU A 228 -20.95 -6.19 -4.40
C LEU A 228 -22.22 -5.90 -3.59
N ARG A 229 -22.13 -4.88 -2.73
CA ARG A 229 -23.27 -4.32 -1.96
C ARG A 229 -23.14 -2.81 -1.86
N ASN A 230 -23.61 -2.11 -2.87
CA ASN A 230 -23.42 -0.68 -3.04
C ASN A 230 -24.75 -0.02 -3.43
N ILE A 231 -24.81 1.31 -3.56
CA ILE A 231 -26.01 1.96 -4.09
C ILE A 231 -26.25 1.52 -5.53
N ILE A 232 -25.18 1.51 -6.34
CA ILE A 232 -25.15 0.88 -7.66
C ILE A 232 -23.95 -0.06 -7.64
N ASP A 233 -24.19 -1.34 -7.82
CA ASP A 233 -23.10 -2.32 -7.71
C ASP A 233 -22.15 -2.27 -8.91
N ILE A 234 -22.72 -2.29 -10.12
CA ILE A 234 -21.94 -2.10 -11.35
C ILE A 234 -22.60 -1.01 -12.17
N ASN A 235 -21.87 0.07 -12.43
CA ASN A 235 -22.28 1.18 -13.30
C ASN A 235 -21.35 1.23 -14.51
N SER A 236 -21.83 0.72 -15.64
CA SER A 236 -21.04 0.61 -16.85
C SER A 236 -21.67 1.43 -17.96
N ALA A 237 -20.85 2.16 -18.70
CA ALA A 237 -21.20 2.88 -19.91
C ALA A 237 -22.48 3.75 -19.80
N ASN A 238 -22.71 4.35 -18.62
CA ASN A 238 -23.89 5.18 -18.33
C ASN A 238 -25.24 4.49 -18.59
N GLY A 239 -25.29 3.18 -18.47
CA GLY A 239 -26.53 2.40 -18.65
C GLY A 239 -26.99 2.27 -20.09
N LEU A 240 -26.12 2.41 -21.06
CA LEU A 240 -26.46 2.18 -22.47
C LEU A 240 -26.84 0.70 -22.70
N PRO A 241 -27.98 0.42 -23.36
CA PRO A 241 -28.50 -0.95 -23.50
C PRO A 241 -27.65 -1.84 -24.40
N ASN A 242 -26.81 -1.26 -25.25
CA ASN A 242 -25.84 -1.97 -26.08
C ASN A 242 -24.47 -1.56 -25.63
N ASP A 243 -23.83 -2.41 -24.85
CA ASP A 243 -22.46 -2.18 -24.43
C ASP A 243 -21.52 -2.26 -25.65
N ILE A 244 -21.26 -1.08 -26.23
CA ILE A 244 -20.30 -0.93 -27.34
C ILE A 244 -18.86 -1.07 -26.88
N THR A 245 -18.64 -1.16 -25.58
CA THR A 245 -17.32 -1.20 -24.94
C THR A 245 -16.72 -2.60 -24.94
N ASN A 246 -17.52 -3.61 -25.26
CA ASN A 246 -17.11 -5.01 -25.26
C ASN A 246 -16.55 -5.49 -23.90
N ASN A 247 -17.05 -4.93 -22.79
CA ASN A 247 -16.74 -5.46 -21.47
C ASN A 247 -17.52 -6.76 -21.23
N ALA A 248 -16.87 -7.72 -20.58
CA ALA A 248 -17.48 -8.98 -20.19
C ALA A 248 -17.89 -8.93 -18.71
N TYR A 249 -19.03 -9.55 -18.39
CA TYR A 249 -19.54 -9.62 -17.02
C TYR A 249 -20.01 -11.03 -16.72
N GLU A 250 -19.37 -11.70 -15.78
CA GLU A 250 -19.71 -13.06 -15.43
C GLU A 250 -19.68 -13.30 -13.91
N GLY A 251 -20.68 -14.00 -13.41
CA GLY A 251 -20.66 -14.53 -12.05
C GLY A 251 -20.62 -13.48 -10.92
N ASN A 252 -20.89 -12.19 -11.22
CA ASN A 252 -20.92 -11.17 -10.19
C ASN A 252 -22.14 -11.33 -9.30
N TYR A 253 -21.94 -11.36 -7.99
CA TYR A 253 -22.97 -11.35 -6.99
C TYR A 253 -23.33 -9.90 -6.66
N CYS A 254 -24.42 -9.40 -7.20
CA CYS A 254 -24.82 -8.01 -7.05
C CYS A 254 -26.35 -7.85 -7.28
N GLU A 255 -26.93 -6.74 -6.81
CA GLU A 255 -28.37 -6.47 -6.88
C GLU A 255 -28.72 -5.47 -7.99
N LEU A 256 -27.97 -4.36 -8.08
CA LEU A 256 -28.28 -3.27 -9.00
C LEU A 256 -27.13 -2.97 -9.97
N SER A 257 -27.44 -3.03 -11.27
CA SER A 257 -26.49 -2.62 -12.31
C SER A 257 -27.11 -1.65 -13.31
N LEU A 258 -26.24 -0.83 -13.90
CA LEU A 258 -26.54 0.03 -15.04
C LEU A 258 -25.53 -0.27 -16.17
N PRO A 259 -25.99 -0.83 -17.32
CA PRO A 259 -27.35 -1.24 -17.63
C PRO A 259 -27.85 -2.40 -16.75
N SER A 260 -29.16 -2.55 -16.68
CA SER A 260 -29.78 -3.66 -15.95
C SER A 260 -29.44 -5.00 -16.60
N GLY A 261 -29.30 -6.06 -15.80
CA GLY A 261 -29.07 -7.42 -16.28
C GLY A 261 -27.60 -7.85 -16.24
N ILE A 262 -26.66 -6.99 -15.82
CA ILE A 262 -25.26 -7.35 -15.56
C ILE A 262 -25.15 -8.15 -14.26
N CYS A 263 -25.91 -7.72 -13.23
CA CYS A 263 -26.02 -8.47 -11.99
C CYS A 263 -26.88 -9.71 -12.19
N ARG A 264 -26.39 -10.87 -11.84
CA ARG A 264 -27.23 -12.03 -11.61
C ARG A 264 -27.66 -11.95 -10.15
N GLY A 265 -28.93 -11.53 -9.93
CA GLY A 265 -29.49 -11.47 -8.59
C GLY A 265 -29.34 -12.80 -7.86
N VAL A 266 -29.24 -12.68 -6.53
CA VAL A 266 -29.30 -13.80 -5.62
C VAL A 266 -30.62 -14.51 -5.86
N THR A 267 -30.61 -15.65 -6.52
CA THR A 267 -31.70 -16.59 -6.34
C THR A 267 -31.50 -17.22 -4.96
N GLU A 268 -32.29 -16.80 -3.96
CA GLU A 268 -32.42 -17.50 -2.69
C GLU A 268 -32.72 -18.99 -2.89
#